data_602ae6b2eff4ab49e8157c20d6ba19b3
#
_entry.id   602ae6b2eff4ab49e8157c20d6ba19b3
#
_cell.length_a   1.000
_cell.length_b   1.000
_cell.length_c   1.000
_cell.angle_alpha   90.00
_cell.angle_beta   90.00
_cell.angle_gamma   90.00
#
_symmetry.space_group_name_H-M   'P 1'
#
loop_
_entity.id
_entity.type
_entity.pdbx_description
1 polymer ?
#
loop_
_entity_poly.entity_id
_entity_poly.type
_entity_poly.pdbx_seq_one_letter_code
_entity_poly.pdbx_strand_id
1 'polypeptide(L)'
;MPKSKPKKKIVSRKTAKKTTTKNQLKHASWDTVELETLNPLLKRQILSGQSTMVARIFLKKGCIVPLHSHHNEQISYVLEGAMEFRIDGRKIVANVGDVLIIPSHMPHEVEALADSLSLDIFSPPRADWLGKTDSYLRGVKPQAGKSPHIVG
;
A
#
# COMPACT_ATOMS: atom_id res chain seq x y z
N MET A 1 -49.23 55.75 -13.41
CA MET A 1 -48.27 55.09 -12.54
C MET A 1 -47.72 53.89 -13.26
N PRO A 2 -46.45 53.86 -13.65
CA PRO A 2 -45.87 52.66 -14.29
C PRO A 2 -45.58 51.66 -13.26
N LYS A 3 -46.08 50.44 -13.44
CA LYS A 3 -45.77 49.27 -12.58
C LYS A 3 -44.35 48.80 -12.85
N SER A 4 -43.50 48.81 -11.81
CA SER A 4 -42.15 48.29 -11.85
C SER A 4 -42.15 46.75 -11.99
N LYS A 5 -41.45 46.26 -13.03
CA LYS A 5 -41.21 44.81 -13.22
C LYS A 5 -40.23 44.28 -12.16
N PRO A 6 -40.46 43.09 -11.58
CA PRO A 6 -39.52 42.52 -10.64
C PRO A 6 -38.25 42.09 -11.37
N LYS A 7 -37.09 42.50 -10.84
CA LYS A 7 -35.78 42.07 -11.29
C LYS A 7 -35.61 40.59 -10.98
N LYS A 8 -35.49 39.74 -12.00
CA LYS A 8 -35.10 38.33 -11.83
C LYS A 8 -33.69 38.27 -11.29
N LYS A 9 -33.51 37.77 -10.05
CA LYS A 9 -32.21 37.39 -9.53
C LYS A 9 -31.66 36.23 -10.38
N ILE A 10 -30.56 36.46 -11.09
CA ILE A 10 -29.79 35.43 -11.75
C ILE A 10 -29.02 34.71 -10.67
N VAL A 11 -29.48 33.52 -10.29
CA VAL A 11 -28.71 32.63 -9.42
C VAL A 11 -27.60 32.01 -10.27
N SER A 12 -26.42 32.56 -10.14
CA SER A 12 -25.20 31.97 -10.72
C SER A 12 -24.97 30.58 -10.09
N ARG A 13 -25.37 29.53 -10.81
CA ARG A 13 -24.95 28.18 -10.51
C ARG A 13 -23.44 28.10 -10.76
N LYS A 14 -22.62 28.17 -9.70
CA LYS A 14 -21.23 27.72 -9.77
C LYS A 14 -21.27 26.23 -10.08
N THR A 15 -21.10 25.89 -11.35
CA THR A 15 -20.78 24.53 -11.75
C THR A 15 -19.42 24.21 -11.16
N ALA A 16 -19.42 23.37 -10.13
CA ALA A 16 -18.18 22.78 -9.64
C ALA A 16 -17.52 22.07 -10.83
N LYS A 17 -16.42 22.62 -11.34
CA LYS A 17 -15.57 21.93 -12.30
C LYS A 17 -15.14 20.64 -11.65
N LYS A 18 -15.66 19.50 -12.12
CA LYS A 18 -15.08 18.18 -11.88
C LYS A 18 -13.65 18.29 -12.42
N THR A 19 -12.69 18.50 -11.52
CA THR A 19 -11.28 18.36 -11.85
C THR A 19 -11.07 16.88 -12.15
N THR A 20 -11.15 16.52 -13.43
CA THR A 20 -10.56 15.28 -13.90
C THR A 20 -9.08 15.43 -13.58
N THR A 21 -8.61 14.68 -12.57
CA THR A 21 -7.20 14.54 -12.27
C THR A 21 -6.55 13.93 -13.51
N LYS A 22 -6.06 14.80 -14.39
CA LYS A 22 -5.21 14.37 -15.51
C LYS A 22 -4.10 13.52 -14.94
N ASN A 23 -3.78 12.39 -15.58
CA ASN A 23 -2.58 11.64 -15.35
C ASN A 23 -1.39 12.58 -15.42
N GLN A 24 -0.85 12.95 -14.26
CA GLN A 24 0.27 13.88 -14.18
C GLN A 24 1.56 13.09 -14.00
N LEU A 25 2.57 13.48 -14.75
CA LEU A 25 3.92 13.02 -14.48
C LEU A 25 4.30 13.39 -13.04
N LYS A 26 4.80 12.42 -12.29
CA LYS A 26 5.35 12.62 -10.95
C LYS A 26 6.83 12.26 -10.97
N HIS A 27 7.64 13.08 -10.32
CA HIS A 27 9.03 12.80 -10.05
C HIS A 27 9.28 12.98 -8.55
N ALA A 28 9.89 11.99 -7.94
CA ALA A 28 10.24 12.03 -6.52
C ALA A 28 11.55 11.28 -6.28
N SER A 29 12.25 11.66 -5.21
CA SER A 29 13.35 10.88 -4.64
C SER A 29 12.85 10.20 -3.37
N TRP A 30 13.33 9.00 -3.09
CA TRP A 30 13.01 8.32 -1.82
C TRP A 30 13.38 9.15 -0.59
N ASP A 31 14.39 10.02 -0.71
CA ASP A 31 14.80 10.91 0.38
C ASP A 31 13.73 11.94 0.77
N THR A 32 12.79 12.22 -0.14
CA THR A 32 11.70 13.17 0.08
C THR A 32 10.37 12.49 0.39
N VAL A 33 10.31 11.17 0.32
CA VAL A 33 9.10 10.39 0.60
C VAL A 33 9.02 10.12 2.09
N GLU A 34 7.84 10.34 2.68
CA GLU A 34 7.58 10.08 4.09
C GLU A 34 7.97 8.65 4.46
N LEU A 35 8.80 8.52 5.52
CA LEU A 35 9.09 7.23 6.14
C LEU A 35 8.08 6.99 7.26
N GLU A 36 7.10 6.14 6.98
CA GLU A 36 6.05 5.80 7.92
C GLU A 36 6.50 4.64 8.84
N THR A 37 6.41 4.85 10.14
CA THR A 37 6.64 3.78 11.14
C THR A 37 5.32 3.10 11.44
N LEU A 38 5.22 1.82 11.11
CA LEU A 38 4.01 0.99 11.33
C LEU A 38 4.02 0.33 12.70
N ASN A 39 5.18 -0.18 13.08
CA ASN A 39 5.48 -0.74 14.40
C ASN A 39 7.00 -0.66 14.64
N PRO A 40 7.52 -1.04 15.83
CA PRO A 40 8.94 -0.92 16.12
C PRO A 40 9.88 -1.65 15.16
N LEU A 41 9.41 -2.66 14.45
CA LEU A 41 10.21 -3.49 13.55
C LEU A 41 9.92 -3.24 12.08
N LEU A 42 8.91 -2.41 11.75
CA LEU A 42 8.42 -2.26 10.39
C LEU A 42 8.21 -0.79 10.02
N LYS A 43 8.86 -0.36 8.95
CA LYS A 43 8.68 0.95 8.34
C LYS A 43 8.44 0.80 6.85
N ARG A 44 7.83 1.80 6.24
CA ARG A 44 7.64 1.83 4.79
C ARG A 44 7.67 3.23 4.21
N GLN A 45 7.95 3.29 2.93
CA GLN A 45 7.76 4.46 2.07
C GLN A 45 6.90 4.04 0.88
N ILE A 46 5.97 4.87 0.46
CA ILE A 46 5.03 4.58 -0.61
C ILE A 46 5.07 5.67 -1.67
N LEU A 47 5.11 5.26 -2.93
CA LEU A 47 4.83 6.09 -4.09
C LEU A 47 3.75 5.42 -4.93
N SER A 48 2.62 6.09 -5.09
CA SER A 48 1.49 5.54 -5.85
C SER A 48 1.27 6.29 -7.14
N GLY A 49 1.23 5.53 -8.23
CA GLY A 49 0.64 5.95 -9.48
C GLY A 49 -0.86 5.68 -9.49
N GLN A 50 -1.47 5.77 -10.66
CA GLN A 50 -2.91 5.50 -10.84
C GLN A 50 -3.20 3.99 -10.83
N SER A 51 -2.38 3.20 -11.49
CA SER A 51 -2.60 1.75 -11.68
C SER A 51 -1.60 0.87 -10.94
N THR A 52 -0.54 1.46 -10.41
CA THR A 52 0.55 0.74 -9.75
C THR A 52 1.06 1.53 -8.56
N MET A 53 1.46 0.81 -7.52
CA MET A 53 2.13 1.37 -6.35
C MET A 53 3.51 0.73 -6.22
N VAL A 54 4.51 1.51 -5.86
CA VAL A 54 5.81 1.02 -5.45
C VAL A 54 6.07 1.41 -4.01
N ALA A 55 6.59 0.48 -3.22
CA ALA A 55 6.88 0.69 -1.81
C ALA A 55 8.26 0.16 -1.44
N ARG A 56 8.94 0.87 -0.57
CA ARG A 56 10.12 0.36 0.14
C ARG A 56 9.68 -0.09 1.52
N ILE A 57 9.95 -1.35 1.84
CA ILE A 57 9.58 -1.97 3.11
C ILE A 57 10.86 -2.28 3.88
N PHE A 58 10.98 -1.69 5.06
CA PHE A 58 12.12 -1.85 5.96
C PHE A 58 11.69 -2.76 7.12
N LEU A 59 12.32 -3.92 7.22
CA LEU A 59 12.02 -4.90 8.25
C LEU A 59 13.27 -5.10 9.11
N LYS A 60 13.12 -4.96 10.41
CA LYS A 60 14.16 -5.41 11.36
C LYS A 60 14.14 -6.93 11.47
N LYS A 61 15.27 -7.54 11.76
CA LYS A 61 15.37 -8.98 12.05
C LYS A 61 14.28 -9.41 13.04
N GLY A 62 13.55 -10.47 12.72
CA GLY A 62 12.46 -11.01 13.52
C GLY A 62 11.10 -10.34 13.29
N CYS A 63 11.03 -9.31 12.45
CA CYS A 63 9.75 -8.73 12.03
C CYS A 63 8.92 -9.77 11.29
N ILE A 64 7.68 -9.92 11.71
CA ILE A 64 6.71 -10.79 11.04
C ILE A 64 5.60 -9.91 10.47
N VAL A 65 5.41 -10.00 9.15
CA VAL A 65 4.19 -9.55 8.49
C VAL A 65 3.19 -10.70 8.57
N PRO A 66 2.09 -10.55 9.33
CA PRO A 66 1.18 -11.67 9.59
C PRO A 66 0.54 -12.21 8.33
N LEU A 67 0.08 -13.46 8.41
CA LEU A 67 -0.67 -14.10 7.33
C LEU A 67 -1.84 -13.22 6.88
N HIS A 68 -1.85 -12.86 5.61
CA HIS A 68 -2.84 -11.99 5.00
C HIS A 68 -2.97 -12.29 3.51
N SER A 69 -4.01 -11.78 2.91
CA SER A 69 -4.20 -11.79 1.46
C SER A 69 -4.85 -10.48 1.02
N HIS A 70 -4.70 -10.16 -0.24
CA HIS A 70 -5.27 -8.97 -0.86
C HIS A 70 -5.51 -9.20 -2.36
N HIS A 71 -6.41 -8.43 -2.95
CA HIS A 71 -6.74 -8.57 -4.37
C HIS A 71 -5.63 -8.08 -5.31
N ASN A 72 -4.68 -7.29 -4.80
CA ASN A 72 -3.56 -6.79 -5.58
C ASN A 72 -2.59 -7.92 -5.94
N GLU A 73 -2.12 -7.94 -7.18
CA GLU A 73 -0.90 -8.67 -7.51
C GLU A 73 0.29 -7.96 -6.85
N GLN A 74 1.24 -8.72 -6.34
CA GLN A 74 2.42 -8.20 -5.66
C GLN A 74 3.68 -8.78 -6.28
N ILE A 75 4.65 -7.92 -6.55
CA ILE A 75 6.02 -8.31 -6.88
C ILE A 75 6.91 -7.81 -5.74
N SER A 76 7.64 -8.72 -5.10
CA SER A 76 8.59 -8.38 -4.04
C SER A 76 10.01 -8.65 -4.52
N TYR A 77 10.84 -7.62 -4.44
CA TYR A 77 12.25 -7.67 -4.79
C TYR A 77 13.11 -7.38 -3.57
N VAL A 78 13.92 -8.35 -3.14
CA VAL A 78 14.79 -8.19 -1.98
C VAL A 78 16.04 -7.41 -2.36
N LEU A 79 16.19 -6.23 -1.77
CA LEU A 79 17.34 -5.33 -2.00
C LEU A 79 18.43 -5.52 -0.97
N GLU A 80 18.06 -5.81 0.29
CA GLU A 80 18.98 -6.03 1.40
C GLU A 80 18.43 -7.12 2.32
N GLY A 81 19.32 -7.88 2.98
CA GLY A 81 18.97 -8.88 3.98
C GLY A 81 18.45 -10.19 3.39
N ALA A 82 17.56 -10.84 4.12
CA ALA A 82 16.92 -12.09 3.75
C ALA A 82 15.56 -12.21 4.44
N MET A 83 14.58 -12.73 3.73
CA MET A 83 13.21 -12.89 4.21
C MET A 83 12.70 -14.29 3.90
N GLU A 84 12.00 -14.90 4.86
CA GLU A 84 11.29 -16.15 4.67
C GLU A 84 9.82 -15.86 4.37
N PHE A 85 9.36 -16.29 3.23
CA PHE A 85 7.96 -16.26 2.83
C PHE A 85 7.31 -17.62 3.10
N ARG A 86 6.18 -17.60 3.81
CA ARG A 86 5.31 -18.77 3.98
C ARG A 86 4.10 -18.56 3.08
N ILE A 87 4.07 -19.28 1.98
CA ILE A 87 3.12 -19.05 0.90
C ILE A 87 2.87 -20.36 0.13
N ASP A 88 1.61 -20.60 -0.20
CA ASP A 88 1.21 -21.77 -1.00
C ASP A 88 1.74 -23.11 -0.42
N GLY A 89 1.67 -23.28 0.91
CA GLY A 89 2.15 -24.46 1.61
C GLY A 89 3.67 -24.65 1.63
N ARG A 90 4.42 -23.63 1.21
CA ARG A 90 5.89 -23.68 1.10
C ARG A 90 6.55 -22.61 1.95
N LYS A 91 7.81 -22.86 2.32
CA LYS A 91 8.73 -21.87 2.86
C LYS A 91 9.74 -21.51 1.78
N ILE A 92 9.80 -20.23 1.44
CA ILE A 92 10.73 -19.71 0.44
C ILE A 92 11.62 -18.67 1.13
N VAL A 93 12.92 -18.93 1.18
CA VAL A 93 13.89 -17.93 1.62
C VAL A 93 14.31 -17.10 0.42
N ALA A 94 13.96 -15.82 0.46
CA ALA A 94 14.36 -14.86 -0.54
C ALA A 94 15.58 -14.09 -0.05
N ASN A 95 16.65 -14.17 -0.82
CA ASN A 95 17.92 -13.47 -0.60
C ASN A 95 18.00 -12.24 -1.50
N VAL A 96 19.03 -11.42 -1.29
CA VAL A 96 19.30 -10.25 -2.14
C VAL A 96 19.32 -10.65 -3.61
N GLY A 97 18.53 -9.93 -4.42
CA GLY A 97 18.37 -10.20 -5.85
C GLY A 97 17.23 -11.14 -6.19
N ASP A 98 16.63 -11.82 -5.22
CA ASP A 98 15.47 -12.67 -5.47
C ASP A 98 14.20 -11.85 -5.66
N VAL A 99 13.35 -12.33 -6.54
CA VAL A 99 12.05 -11.72 -6.86
C VAL A 99 10.95 -12.76 -6.70
N LEU A 100 9.91 -12.41 -5.94
CA LEU A 100 8.69 -13.21 -5.84
C LEU A 100 7.55 -12.49 -6.55
N ILE A 101 6.76 -13.24 -7.32
CA ILE A 101 5.49 -12.77 -7.87
C ILE A 101 4.38 -13.48 -7.11
N ILE A 102 3.61 -12.72 -6.37
CA ILE A 102 2.53 -13.23 -5.53
C ILE A 102 1.20 -12.91 -6.21
N PRO A 103 0.46 -13.92 -6.67
CA PRO A 103 -0.82 -13.72 -7.32
C PRO A 103 -1.85 -13.05 -6.41
N SER A 104 -2.82 -12.41 -7.04
CA SER A 104 -4.00 -11.86 -6.36
C SER A 104 -4.64 -12.90 -5.43
N HIS A 105 -5.01 -12.48 -4.23
CA HIS A 105 -5.68 -13.28 -3.19
C HIS A 105 -4.89 -14.46 -2.60
N MET A 106 -3.64 -14.66 -2.97
CA MET A 106 -2.83 -15.74 -2.40
C MET A 106 -2.37 -15.37 -0.98
N PRO A 107 -2.77 -16.12 0.05
CA PRO A 107 -2.35 -15.86 1.43
C PRO A 107 -0.84 -16.03 1.59
N HIS A 108 -0.23 -15.10 2.32
CA HIS A 108 1.20 -15.12 2.57
C HIS A 108 1.56 -14.45 3.90
N GLU A 109 2.64 -14.93 4.47
CA GLU A 109 3.27 -14.43 5.69
C GLU A 109 4.75 -14.23 5.40
N VAL A 110 5.37 -13.24 6.01
CA VAL A 110 6.79 -12.93 5.82
C VAL A 110 7.47 -12.75 7.16
N GLU A 111 8.66 -13.32 7.31
CA GLU A 111 9.56 -13.11 8.45
C GLU A 111 10.91 -12.60 7.96
N ALA A 112 11.39 -11.51 8.54
CA ALA A 112 12.72 -11.02 8.27
C ALA A 112 13.77 -11.84 9.03
N LEU A 113 14.64 -12.54 8.30
CA LEU A 113 15.72 -13.34 8.87
C LEU A 113 16.94 -12.50 9.25
N ALA A 114 17.04 -11.31 8.70
CA ALA A 114 18.00 -10.26 8.97
C ALA A 114 17.33 -8.91 8.79
N ASP A 115 17.98 -7.81 9.16
CA ASP A 115 17.52 -6.48 8.77
C ASP A 115 17.43 -6.42 7.25
N SER A 116 16.26 -6.13 6.72
CA SER A 116 15.94 -6.30 5.30
C SER A 116 15.29 -5.08 4.71
N LEU A 117 15.50 -4.90 3.42
CA LEU A 117 14.81 -3.94 2.57
C LEU A 117 14.22 -4.68 1.37
N SER A 118 12.92 -4.55 1.19
CA SER A 118 12.20 -5.04 0.03
C SER A 118 11.65 -3.87 -0.79
N LEU A 119 11.70 -4.00 -2.10
CA LEU A 119 10.96 -3.16 -3.01
C LEU A 119 9.72 -3.95 -3.44
N ASP A 120 8.55 -3.49 -3.03
CA ASP A 120 7.28 -4.14 -3.35
C ASP A 120 6.51 -3.33 -4.37
N ILE A 121 5.98 -3.99 -5.37
CA ILE A 121 5.16 -3.40 -6.43
C ILE A 121 3.78 -4.04 -6.36
N PHE A 122 2.74 -3.21 -6.35
CA PHE A 122 1.35 -3.65 -6.30
C PHE A 122 0.55 -3.12 -7.48
N SER A 123 -0.31 -3.93 -8.03
CA SER A 123 -1.29 -3.53 -9.03
C SER A 123 -2.66 -4.19 -8.73
N PRO A 124 -3.72 -3.38 -8.59
CA PRO A 124 -3.75 -1.93 -8.43
C PRO A 124 -3.08 -1.45 -7.12
N PRO A 125 -2.99 -0.14 -6.88
CA PRO A 125 -2.47 0.39 -5.61
C PRO A 125 -3.21 -0.15 -4.40
N ARG A 126 -2.50 -0.38 -3.29
CA ARG A 126 -3.05 -0.84 -2.02
C ARG A 126 -3.92 0.24 -1.39
N ALA A 127 -5.24 0.14 -1.56
CA ALA A 127 -6.20 1.09 -1.00
C ALA A 127 -6.17 1.14 0.54
N ASP A 128 -5.95 -0.01 1.19
CA ASP A 128 -5.81 -0.12 2.65
C ASP A 128 -4.57 0.61 3.18
N TRP A 129 -3.48 0.62 2.42
CA TRP A 129 -2.27 1.37 2.78
C TRP A 129 -2.45 2.87 2.60
N LEU A 130 -3.06 3.30 1.50
CA LEU A 130 -3.36 4.71 1.25
C LEU A 130 -4.37 5.27 2.24
N GLY A 131 -5.36 4.48 2.62
CA GLY A 131 -6.40 4.83 3.60
C GLY A 131 -6.00 4.59 5.06
N LYS A 132 -4.80 4.04 5.33
CA LYS A 132 -4.30 3.69 6.67
C LYS A 132 -5.26 2.77 7.47
N THR A 133 -5.88 1.81 6.77
CA THR A 133 -6.78 0.80 7.34
C THR A 133 -6.12 -0.57 7.51
N ASP A 134 -4.81 -0.62 7.38
CA ASP A 134 -3.95 -1.80 7.46
C ASP A 134 -3.50 -2.11 8.90
N SER A 135 -4.45 -2.25 9.81
CA SER A 135 -4.22 -2.46 11.25
C SER A 135 -3.35 -3.68 11.56
N TYR A 136 -3.37 -4.71 10.70
CA TYR A 136 -2.58 -5.92 10.87
C TYR A 136 -1.05 -5.66 10.81
N LEU A 137 -0.62 -4.55 10.21
CA LEU A 137 0.79 -4.10 10.18
C LEU A 137 1.15 -3.20 11.37
N ARG A 138 0.16 -2.67 12.09
CA ARG A 138 0.34 -1.60 13.09
C ARG A 138 0.40 -2.11 14.53
N GLY A 139 0.96 -3.30 14.77
CA GLY A 139 1.15 -3.86 16.11
C GLY A 139 -0.06 -4.53 16.73
N VAL A 140 -1.16 -4.66 15.99
CA VAL A 140 -2.29 -5.51 16.40
C VAL A 140 -1.91 -6.96 16.09
N LYS A 141 -1.58 -7.72 17.13
CA LYS A 141 -1.30 -9.16 16.95
C LYS A 141 -2.57 -9.87 16.48
N PRO A 142 -2.51 -10.65 15.38
CA PRO A 142 -3.62 -11.52 15.00
C PRO A 142 -3.91 -12.46 16.16
N GLN A 143 -5.19 -12.61 16.52
CA GLN A 143 -5.57 -13.63 17.51
C GLN A 143 -5.34 -15.02 16.90
N ALA A 144 -4.73 -15.92 17.68
CA ALA A 144 -4.55 -17.30 17.27
C ALA A 144 -5.90 -17.91 16.83
N GLY A 145 -5.95 -18.52 15.63
CA GLY A 145 -7.13 -19.20 15.09
C GLY A 145 -8.04 -18.36 14.20
N LYS A 146 -7.70 -17.14 13.84
CA LYS A 146 -8.45 -16.37 12.84
C LYS A 146 -7.95 -16.63 11.42
N SER A 147 -8.88 -16.59 10.47
CA SER A 147 -8.58 -16.60 9.03
C SER A 147 -7.62 -15.47 8.63
N PRO A 148 -6.88 -15.62 7.51
CA PRO A 148 -6.01 -14.57 7.01
C PRO A 148 -6.74 -13.24 6.88
N HIS A 149 -6.05 -12.14 7.16
CA HIS A 149 -6.57 -10.82 6.87
C HIS A 149 -6.77 -10.68 5.36
N ILE A 150 -8.00 -10.43 4.95
CA ILE A 150 -8.37 -10.21 3.54
C ILE A 150 -8.61 -8.71 3.36
N VAL A 151 -7.90 -8.13 2.41
CA VAL A 151 -8.06 -6.74 1.99
C VAL A 151 -8.62 -6.69 0.58
N GLY A 152 -9.77 -6.04 0.48
CA GLY A 152 -10.51 -5.90 -0.77
C GLY A 152 -9.98 -4.80 -1.68
#